data_7e8df81a8989d8ac77d1f3ee7664d157
#
_entry.id   7e8df81a8989d8ac77d1f3ee7664d157
#
_cell.length_a   1.000
_cell.length_b   1.000
_cell.length_c   1.000
_cell.angle_alpha   90.00
_cell.angle_beta   90.00
_cell.angle_gamma   90.00
#
_symmetry.space_group_name_H-M   'P 1'
#
loop_
_entity.id
_entity.type
_entity.pdbx_description
1 polymer ?
#
loop_
_entity_poly.entity_id
_entity_poly.type
_entity_poly.pdbx_seq_one_letter_code
_entity_poly.pdbx_strand_id
1 'polypeptide(L)'
;GAGAASCTPNPVNEGSSSTCTAVVNPVYAPGNWSGDCSGPTCILTNVTAARSVTANFVPTLNVDGSDAASRYQPVTDGQIIVRYMQGVRGAALVAGAGVAGAMVTDPAAMATYLYSLGAKLVIDGNGAIDAATDGLLVARYMLGFRGDALIANALGPTPRVRSTAVEIEAWLAALMP
;
A
#
# COMPACT_ATOMS: atom_id res chain seq x y z
N GLY A 1 3.11 -6.60 11.87
CA GLY A 1 2.80 -5.17 11.88
C GLY A 1 3.27 -4.47 10.61
N ALA A 2 2.87 -3.22 10.42
CA ALA A 2 3.20 -2.44 9.23
C ALA A 2 4.67 -1.96 9.21
N GLY A 3 5.33 -1.96 10.36
CA GLY A 3 6.72 -1.56 10.53
C GLY A 3 7.08 -1.37 12.00
N ALA A 4 8.26 -0.83 12.25
CA ALA A 4 8.77 -0.47 13.56
C ALA A 4 9.39 0.93 13.52
N ALA A 5 9.44 1.61 14.66
CA ALA A 5 10.09 2.92 14.80
C ALA A 5 10.98 2.93 16.04
N SER A 6 12.07 3.70 15.94
CA SER A 6 12.99 3.94 17.06
C SER A 6 13.56 5.35 16.99
N CYS A 7 13.89 5.94 18.13
CA CYS A 7 14.53 7.23 18.22
C CYS A 7 15.94 7.08 18.82
N THR A 8 16.92 7.83 18.31
CA THR A 8 18.31 7.78 18.76
C THR A 8 18.87 9.20 18.91
N PRO A 9 19.47 9.54 20.03
CA PRO A 9 19.55 8.76 21.29
C PRO A 9 18.20 8.59 21.98
N ASN A 10 18.05 7.50 22.74
CA ASN A 10 16.95 7.30 23.66
C ASN A 10 17.44 6.41 24.84
N PRO A 11 17.57 6.93 26.08
CA PRO A 11 17.20 8.29 26.49
C PRO A 11 18.09 9.38 25.86
N VAL A 12 17.58 10.59 25.83
CA VAL A 12 18.29 11.78 25.33
C VAL A 12 18.66 12.69 26.52
N ASN A 13 19.82 13.33 26.45
CA ASN A 13 20.22 14.34 27.45
C ASN A 13 19.31 15.56 27.37
N GLU A 14 19.01 16.18 28.52
CA GLU A 14 18.16 17.36 28.59
C GLU A 14 18.66 18.48 27.65
N GLY A 15 17.75 19.07 26.90
CA GLY A 15 18.03 20.11 25.91
C GLY A 15 18.63 19.63 24.60
N SER A 16 18.97 18.33 24.49
CA SER A 16 19.53 17.75 23.27
C SER A 16 18.45 17.30 22.28
N SER A 17 18.86 16.81 21.12
CA SER A 17 17.96 16.35 20.06
C SER A 17 17.98 14.83 19.93
N SER A 18 16.89 14.25 19.44
CA SER A 18 16.75 12.84 19.07
C SER A 18 16.14 12.70 17.67
N THR A 19 16.72 11.84 16.87
CA THR A 19 16.21 11.52 15.53
C THR A 19 15.46 10.21 15.57
N CYS A 20 14.23 10.21 15.07
CA CYS A 20 13.42 9.02 14.97
C CYS A 20 13.42 8.46 13.54
N THR A 21 13.60 7.17 13.41
CA THR A 21 13.60 6.43 12.14
C THR A 21 12.52 5.35 12.17
N ALA A 22 11.97 5.05 11.02
CA ALA A 22 11.01 3.98 10.83
C ALA A 22 11.53 2.95 9.84
N VAL A 23 11.41 1.68 10.21
CA VAL A 23 11.65 0.53 9.32
C VAL A 23 10.30 0.03 8.85
N VAL A 24 10.07 0.07 7.55
CA VAL A 24 8.78 -0.24 6.93
C VAL A 24 8.74 -1.71 6.52
N ASN A 25 7.63 -2.39 6.78
CA ASN A 25 7.39 -3.70 6.20
C ASN A 25 7.22 -3.56 4.67
N PRO A 26 7.78 -4.45 3.84
CA PRO A 26 7.85 -4.30 2.38
C PRO A 26 6.54 -4.01 1.64
N VAL A 27 5.39 -4.47 2.17
CA VAL A 27 4.06 -4.23 1.57
C VAL A 27 3.44 -2.88 1.99
N TYR A 28 4.17 -2.08 2.76
CA TYR A 28 3.75 -0.74 3.17
C TYR A 28 4.71 0.32 2.62
N ALA A 29 4.27 1.56 2.62
CA ALA A 29 5.10 2.74 2.40
C ALA A 29 5.18 3.57 3.69
N PRO A 30 6.24 4.38 3.87
CA PRO A 30 6.30 5.32 4.99
C PRO A 30 5.18 6.36 4.84
N GLY A 31 4.49 6.62 5.92
CA GLY A 31 3.56 7.73 6.06
C GLY A 31 4.18 8.87 6.86
N ASN A 32 3.38 9.89 7.13
CA ASN A 32 3.82 10.99 7.98
C ASN A 32 3.88 10.57 9.45
N TRP A 33 4.80 11.16 10.20
CA TRP A 33 4.83 11.08 11.64
C TRP A 33 3.70 11.88 12.28
N SER A 34 3.32 11.50 13.49
CA SER A 34 2.33 12.20 14.31
C SER A 34 2.74 12.19 15.78
N GLY A 35 2.04 13.00 16.61
CA GLY A 35 2.42 13.26 18.00
C GLY A 35 3.30 14.50 18.12
N ASP A 36 4.41 14.39 18.86
CA ASP A 36 5.39 15.50 19.01
C ASP A 36 6.24 15.74 17.74
N CYS A 37 6.08 14.93 16.70
CA CYS A 37 6.57 15.17 15.34
C CYS A 37 5.39 15.22 14.36
N SER A 38 5.62 15.85 13.21
CA SER A 38 4.70 15.84 12.06
C SER A 38 5.48 15.84 10.75
N GLY A 39 4.84 15.36 9.64
CA GLY A 39 5.49 15.31 8.34
C GLY A 39 6.29 14.04 8.09
N PRO A 40 7.10 14.00 7.01
CA PRO A 40 7.79 12.78 6.55
C PRO A 40 9.01 12.41 7.40
N THR A 41 9.57 13.36 8.16
CA THR A 41 10.73 13.16 9.03
C THR A 41 10.38 13.53 10.47
N CYS A 42 11.06 12.90 11.44
CA CYS A 42 10.85 13.17 12.85
C CYS A 42 12.20 13.44 13.53
N ILE A 43 12.44 14.71 13.87
CA ILE A 43 13.57 15.15 14.67
C ILE A 43 13.02 15.94 15.86
N LEU A 44 13.21 15.41 17.06
CA LEU A 44 12.85 16.07 18.30
C LEU A 44 14.03 16.95 18.71
N THR A 45 13.79 18.25 18.87
CA THR A 45 14.83 19.21 19.27
C THR A 45 14.54 19.72 20.67
N ASN A 46 15.57 20.12 21.43
CA ASN A 46 15.48 20.69 22.78
C ASN A 46 14.55 19.85 23.68
N VAL A 47 14.86 18.57 23.79
CA VAL A 47 14.03 17.62 24.57
C VAL A 47 14.29 17.84 26.06
N THR A 48 13.33 18.45 26.76
CA THR A 48 13.40 18.75 28.21
C THR A 48 12.36 17.93 29.00
N ALA A 49 11.54 17.15 28.32
CA ALA A 49 10.51 16.28 28.91
C ALA A 49 10.25 15.06 28.00
N ALA A 50 9.53 14.06 28.53
CA ALA A 50 9.12 12.90 27.74
C ALA A 50 8.31 13.32 26.51
N ARG A 51 8.63 12.73 25.36
CA ARG A 51 7.97 12.95 24.07
C ARG A 51 7.30 11.67 23.58
N SER A 52 6.20 11.84 22.86
CA SER A 52 5.48 10.73 22.23
C SER A 52 5.36 10.95 20.71
N VAL A 53 5.86 10.01 19.94
CA VAL A 53 5.82 10.07 18.48
C VAL A 53 5.28 8.77 17.93
N THR A 54 4.56 8.85 16.81
CA THR A 54 4.01 7.70 16.11
C THR A 54 4.44 7.73 14.65
N ALA A 55 5.10 6.67 14.19
CA ALA A 55 5.33 6.43 12.77
C ALA A 55 4.06 5.85 12.15
N ASN A 56 3.55 6.46 11.09
CA ASN A 56 2.42 5.94 10.34
C ASN A 56 2.93 5.23 9.08
N PHE A 57 2.21 4.19 8.66
CA PHE A 57 2.53 3.39 7.49
C PHE A 57 1.30 3.29 6.59
N VAL A 58 1.52 3.41 5.28
CA VAL A 58 0.46 3.36 4.28
C VAL A 58 0.52 1.99 3.59
N PRO A 59 -0.55 1.19 3.61
CA PRO A 59 -0.58 -0.06 2.87
C PRO A 59 -0.57 0.21 1.37
N THR A 60 0.15 -0.63 0.61
CA THR A 60 0.35 -0.44 -0.83
C THR A 60 -0.14 -1.64 -1.65
N LEU A 61 -0.16 -1.51 -2.97
CA LEU A 61 -0.43 -2.62 -3.88
C LEU A 61 0.84 -3.40 -4.29
N ASN A 62 1.99 -3.17 -3.65
CA ASN A 62 3.15 -4.05 -3.72
C ASN A 62 2.93 -5.26 -2.81
N VAL A 63 2.14 -6.21 -3.26
CA VAL A 63 1.63 -7.29 -2.40
C VAL A 63 2.64 -8.41 -2.15
N ASP A 64 3.64 -8.55 -3.01
CA ASP A 64 4.76 -9.48 -2.84
C ASP A 64 5.93 -8.88 -2.06
N GLY A 65 5.89 -7.57 -1.77
CA GLY A 65 6.92 -6.86 -1.03
C GLY A 65 8.25 -6.75 -1.77
N SER A 66 8.25 -6.85 -3.09
CA SER A 66 9.44 -6.70 -3.92
C SER A 66 10.08 -5.32 -3.79
N ASP A 67 11.35 -5.21 -4.19
CA ASP A 67 12.10 -3.96 -4.12
C ASP A 67 11.61 -2.89 -5.12
N ALA A 68 12.24 -1.71 -5.09
CA ALA A 68 11.83 -0.57 -5.91
C ALA A 68 11.89 -0.86 -7.43
N ALA A 69 12.74 -1.78 -7.90
CA ALA A 69 12.88 -2.12 -9.31
C ALA A 69 11.73 -3.02 -9.83
N SER A 70 11.13 -3.79 -8.91
CA SER A 70 10.06 -4.77 -9.21
C SER A 70 8.71 -4.39 -8.61
N ARG A 71 8.61 -3.18 -8.01
CA ARG A 71 7.41 -2.72 -7.33
C ARG A 71 6.26 -2.45 -8.30
N TYR A 72 5.06 -2.87 -7.92
CA TYR A 72 3.81 -2.65 -8.68
C TYR A 72 3.78 -3.26 -10.08
N GLN A 73 4.26 -4.48 -10.22
CA GLN A 73 4.26 -5.15 -11.51
C GLN A 73 2.91 -5.81 -11.83
N PRO A 74 2.39 -5.64 -13.07
CA PRO A 74 1.10 -6.21 -13.47
C PRO A 74 1.09 -7.74 -13.49
N VAL A 75 2.23 -8.39 -13.78
CA VAL A 75 2.37 -9.86 -13.89
C VAL A 75 2.65 -10.53 -12.55
N THR A 76 2.89 -9.77 -11.49
CA THR A 76 3.08 -10.24 -10.11
C THR A 76 2.00 -9.68 -9.22
N ASP A 77 2.15 -8.45 -8.73
CA ASP A 77 1.18 -7.80 -7.85
C ASP A 77 -0.22 -7.74 -8.47
N GLY A 78 -0.32 -7.26 -9.72
CA GLY A 78 -1.60 -7.16 -10.43
C GLY A 78 -2.28 -8.50 -10.58
N GLN A 79 -1.53 -9.54 -10.97
CA GLN A 79 -2.06 -10.89 -11.12
C GLN A 79 -2.56 -11.48 -9.79
N ILE A 80 -1.81 -11.28 -8.71
CA ILE A 80 -2.18 -11.77 -7.38
C ILE A 80 -3.44 -11.05 -6.89
N ILE A 81 -3.52 -9.72 -7.06
CA ILE A 81 -4.69 -8.92 -6.67
C ILE A 81 -5.93 -9.37 -7.43
N VAL A 82 -5.85 -9.53 -8.76
CA VAL A 82 -6.98 -9.99 -9.59
C VAL A 82 -7.43 -11.39 -9.16
N ARG A 83 -6.51 -12.34 -8.96
CA ARG A 83 -6.84 -13.68 -8.48
C ARG A 83 -7.52 -13.65 -7.12
N TYR A 84 -7.03 -12.81 -6.21
CA TYR A 84 -7.66 -12.64 -4.90
C TYR A 84 -9.11 -12.15 -5.03
N MET A 85 -9.37 -11.17 -5.89
CA MET A 85 -10.71 -10.65 -6.18
C MET A 85 -11.61 -11.70 -6.84
N GLN A 86 -11.05 -12.63 -7.63
CA GLN A 86 -11.75 -13.80 -8.17
C GLN A 86 -12.04 -14.90 -7.14
N GLY A 87 -11.64 -14.70 -5.87
CA GLY A 87 -11.83 -15.70 -4.82
C GLY A 87 -10.75 -16.79 -4.77
N VAL A 88 -9.69 -16.72 -5.59
CA VAL A 88 -8.57 -17.66 -5.56
C VAL A 88 -7.80 -17.54 -4.24
N ARG A 89 -7.44 -18.66 -3.62
CA ARG A 89 -6.74 -18.72 -2.32
C ARG A 89 -5.69 -19.85 -2.34
N GLY A 90 -4.89 -19.92 -1.27
CA GLY A 90 -3.86 -20.93 -1.10
C GLY A 90 -2.78 -20.84 -2.18
N ALA A 91 -2.12 -21.95 -2.50
CA ALA A 91 -1.01 -21.99 -3.45
C ALA A 91 -1.37 -21.45 -4.84
N ALA A 92 -2.62 -21.58 -5.28
CA ALA A 92 -3.10 -21.07 -6.57
C ALA A 92 -3.06 -19.53 -6.65
N LEU A 93 -3.15 -18.83 -5.50
CA LEU A 93 -3.09 -17.37 -5.45
C LEU A 93 -1.76 -16.84 -6.01
N VAL A 94 -0.67 -17.49 -5.67
CA VAL A 94 0.71 -17.06 -5.99
C VAL A 94 1.36 -17.88 -7.11
N ALA A 95 0.68 -18.90 -7.65
CA ALA A 95 1.24 -19.78 -8.66
C ALA A 95 1.69 -19.01 -9.92
N GLY A 96 2.99 -19.07 -10.24
CA GLY A 96 3.57 -18.39 -11.41
C GLY A 96 3.58 -16.85 -11.32
N ALA A 97 3.26 -16.27 -10.17
CA ALA A 97 3.28 -14.84 -9.94
C ALA A 97 4.50 -14.39 -9.10
N GLY A 98 5.44 -15.28 -8.82
CA GLY A 98 6.63 -14.94 -8.04
C GLY A 98 7.70 -14.24 -8.86
N VAL A 99 8.29 -13.17 -8.34
CA VAL A 99 9.52 -12.55 -8.87
C VAL A 99 10.71 -12.85 -7.97
N ALA A 100 11.89 -12.85 -8.56
CA ALA A 100 13.12 -12.79 -7.79
C ALA A 100 13.12 -11.50 -6.96
N GLY A 101 13.28 -11.64 -5.63
CA GLY A 101 13.21 -10.51 -4.71
C GLY A 101 11.89 -10.31 -3.97
N ALA A 102 10.86 -11.13 -4.23
CA ALA A 102 9.63 -11.14 -3.43
C ALA A 102 9.95 -11.50 -1.96
N MET A 103 9.51 -10.64 -1.05
CA MET A 103 9.70 -10.84 0.40
C MET A 103 8.50 -11.54 1.05
N VAL A 104 7.32 -11.42 0.43
CA VAL A 104 6.09 -12.10 0.85
C VAL A 104 5.76 -13.18 -0.17
N THR A 105 6.07 -14.42 0.15
CA THR A 105 5.85 -15.60 -0.72
C THR A 105 4.81 -16.56 -0.16
N ASP A 106 4.46 -16.45 1.11
CA ASP A 106 3.43 -17.28 1.73
C ASP A 106 2.04 -16.86 1.30
N PRO A 107 1.25 -17.75 0.65
CA PRO A 107 -0.08 -17.43 0.16
C PRO A 107 -1.08 -17.00 1.25
N ALA A 108 -0.93 -17.53 2.47
CA ALA A 108 -1.83 -17.20 3.58
C ALA A 108 -1.53 -15.81 4.12
N ALA A 109 -0.25 -15.43 4.26
CA ALA A 109 0.17 -14.08 4.65
C ALA A 109 -0.29 -13.06 3.62
N MET A 110 -0.12 -13.35 2.34
CA MET A 110 -0.54 -12.50 1.23
C MET A 110 -2.06 -12.30 1.18
N ALA A 111 -2.83 -13.38 1.33
CA ALA A 111 -4.29 -13.30 1.41
C ALA A 111 -4.76 -12.48 2.62
N THR A 112 -4.09 -12.63 3.78
CA THR A 112 -4.35 -11.85 4.99
C THR A 112 -4.07 -10.36 4.76
N TYR A 113 -2.96 -10.04 4.10
CA TYR A 113 -2.65 -8.66 3.73
C TYR A 113 -3.70 -8.07 2.80
N LEU A 114 -4.06 -8.77 1.71
CA LEU A 114 -5.09 -8.32 0.76
C LEU A 114 -6.45 -8.15 1.43
N TYR A 115 -6.81 -9.04 2.36
CA TYR A 115 -8.01 -8.88 3.18
C TYR A 115 -7.96 -7.58 4.02
N SER A 116 -6.80 -7.25 4.58
CA SER A 116 -6.61 -6.03 5.38
C SER A 116 -6.75 -4.73 4.58
N LEU A 117 -6.56 -4.77 3.26
CA LEU A 117 -6.80 -3.62 2.38
C LEU A 117 -8.29 -3.25 2.33
N GLY A 118 -9.19 -4.24 2.45
CA GLY A 118 -10.63 -4.01 2.56
C GLY A 118 -11.17 -3.07 1.47
N ALA A 119 -11.86 -2.01 1.89
CA ALA A 119 -12.45 -1.02 0.99
C ALA A 119 -11.45 -0.28 0.08
N LYS A 120 -10.14 -0.37 0.34
CA LYS A 120 -9.12 0.20 -0.57
C LYS A 120 -9.09 -0.51 -1.92
N LEU A 121 -9.50 -1.79 -1.96
CA LEU A 121 -9.62 -2.57 -3.18
C LEU A 121 -10.91 -2.29 -3.98
N VAL A 122 -11.85 -1.52 -3.44
CA VAL A 122 -13.01 -1.00 -4.18
C VAL A 122 -12.58 0.26 -4.92
N ILE A 123 -11.99 0.07 -6.10
CA ILE A 123 -11.28 1.14 -6.82
C ILE A 123 -12.24 2.23 -7.31
N ASP A 124 -13.42 1.86 -7.80
CA ASP A 124 -14.45 2.82 -8.24
C ASP A 124 -15.36 3.30 -7.10
N GLY A 125 -15.29 2.65 -5.92
CA GLY A 125 -16.05 3.04 -4.74
C GLY A 125 -17.53 2.69 -4.81
N ASN A 126 -17.91 1.64 -5.55
CA ASN A 126 -19.29 1.15 -5.65
C ASN A 126 -19.73 0.27 -4.46
N GLY A 127 -18.81 -0.01 -3.52
CA GLY A 127 -19.06 -0.82 -2.32
C GLY A 127 -18.78 -2.31 -2.47
N ALA A 128 -18.47 -2.80 -3.67
CA ALA A 128 -18.15 -4.20 -3.95
C ALA A 128 -16.73 -4.32 -4.50
N ILE A 129 -16.01 -5.39 -4.13
CA ILE A 129 -14.72 -5.74 -4.74
C ILE A 129 -15.01 -6.71 -5.89
N ASP A 130 -14.70 -6.31 -7.12
CA ASP A 130 -14.95 -7.10 -8.32
C ASP A 130 -13.72 -7.16 -9.22
N ALA A 131 -13.33 -8.38 -9.63
CA ALA A 131 -12.17 -8.60 -10.48
C ALA A 131 -12.35 -8.02 -11.90
N ALA A 132 -13.59 -7.98 -12.43
CA ALA A 132 -13.88 -7.48 -13.77
C ALA A 132 -13.90 -5.95 -13.85
N THR A 133 -14.03 -5.27 -12.73
CA THR A 133 -14.02 -3.80 -12.61
C THR A 133 -12.78 -3.34 -11.85
N ASP A 134 -12.73 -3.48 -10.53
CA ASP A 134 -11.61 -3.04 -9.70
C ASP A 134 -10.29 -3.72 -10.07
N GLY A 135 -10.32 -5.05 -10.27
CA GLY A 135 -9.14 -5.80 -10.69
C GLY A 135 -8.61 -5.36 -12.06
N LEU A 136 -9.52 -5.08 -13.00
CA LEU A 136 -9.17 -4.57 -14.32
C LEU A 136 -8.55 -3.17 -14.24
N LEU A 137 -9.08 -2.28 -13.39
CA LEU A 137 -8.53 -0.93 -13.16
C LEU A 137 -7.12 -1.01 -12.57
N VAL A 138 -6.88 -1.87 -11.58
CA VAL A 138 -5.54 -2.09 -11.00
C VAL A 138 -4.57 -2.60 -12.06
N ALA A 139 -4.93 -3.65 -12.80
CA ALA A 139 -4.07 -4.26 -13.82
C ALA A 139 -3.72 -3.26 -14.94
N ARG A 140 -4.71 -2.52 -15.44
CA ARG A 140 -4.49 -1.49 -16.47
C ARG A 140 -3.59 -0.38 -15.98
N TYR A 141 -3.81 0.11 -14.75
CA TYR A 141 -2.98 1.17 -14.19
C TYR A 141 -1.52 0.74 -14.06
N MET A 142 -1.26 -0.49 -13.59
CA MET A 142 0.08 -1.09 -13.51
C MET A 142 0.71 -1.27 -14.91
N LEU A 143 -0.10 -1.56 -15.93
CA LEU A 143 0.32 -1.63 -17.34
C LEU A 143 0.57 -0.24 -17.97
N GLY A 144 0.34 0.85 -17.25
CA GLY A 144 0.56 2.21 -17.73
C GLY A 144 -0.62 2.84 -18.44
N PHE A 145 -1.80 2.22 -18.46
CA PHE A 145 -3.01 2.85 -19.00
C PHE A 145 -3.43 4.05 -18.15
N ARG A 146 -3.83 5.13 -18.80
CA ARG A 146 -4.30 6.38 -18.16
C ARG A 146 -5.48 6.95 -18.97
N GLY A 147 -6.15 7.96 -18.39
CA GLY A 147 -7.29 8.63 -19.04
C GLY A 147 -8.42 7.66 -19.36
N ASP A 148 -9.14 7.92 -20.44
CA ASP A 148 -10.31 7.13 -20.85
C ASP A 148 -9.96 5.66 -21.09
N ALA A 149 -8.75 5.36 -21.54
CA ALA A 149 -8.30 3.98 -21.76
C ALA A 149 -8.20 3.16 -20.46
N LEU A 150 -7.93 3.81 -19.32
CA LEU A 150 -7.92 3.16 -18.00
C LEU A 150 -9.32 2.68 -17.63
N ILE A 151 -10.33 3.55 -17.77
CA ILE A 151 -11.69 3.34 -17.25
C ILE A 151 -12.67 2.70 -18.25
N ALA A 152 -12.30 2.57 -19.53
CA ALA A 152 -13.17 2.06 -20.58
C ALA A 152 -13.75 0.67 -20.23
N ASN A 153 -15.07 0.55 -20.04
CA ASN A 153 -15.77 -0.68 -19.65
C ASN A 153 -15.21 -1.36 -18.38
N ALA A 154 -14.58 -0.58 -17.47
CA ALA A 154 -13.96 -1.09 -16.25
C ALA A 154 -14.60 -0.53 -14.98
N LEU A 155 -15.64 0.27 -15.08
CA LEU A 155 -16.38 0.80 -13.95
C LEU A 155 -17.57 -0.10 -13.61
N GLY A 156 -17.75 -0.38 -12.33
CA GLY A 156 -18.88 -1.14 -11.82
C GLY A 156 -20.21 -0.36 -11.87
N PRO A 157 -21.31 -0.98 -11.42
CA PRO A 157 -22.62 -0.34 -11.41
C PRO A 157 -22.65 0.90 -10.49
N THR A 158 -23.59 1.77 -10.75
CA THR A 158 -23.91 2.92 -9.87
C THR A 158 -24.80 2.47 -8.70
N PRO A 159 -24.73 3.14 -7.52
CA PRO A 159 -23.90 4.31 -7.24
C PRO A 159 -22.42 3.95 -7.05
N ARG A 160 -21.51 4.84 -7.45
CA ARG A 160 -20.07 4.75 -7.20
C ARG A 160 -19.51 6.12 -6.86
N VAL A 161 -18.43 6.14 -6.06
CA VAL A 161 -17.80 7.37 -5.56
C VAL A 161 -16.83 7.96 -6.60
N ARG A 162 -16.17 7.09 -7.38
CA ARG A 162 -15.18 7.47 -8.39
C ARG A 162 -15.66 7.02 -9.77
N SER A 163 -15.83 7.96 -10.68
CA SER A 163 -16.41 7.72 -12.01
C SER A 163 -15.58 8.29 -13.16
N THR A 164 -14.57 9.07 -12.86
CA THR A 164 -13.66 9.69 -13.83
C THR A 164 -12.27 9.08 -13.76
N ALA A 165 -11.54 9.12 -14.86
CA ALA A 165 -10.15 8.65 -14.90
C ALA A 165 -9.28 9.35 -13.86
N VAL A 166 -9.45 10.66 -13.68
CA VAL A 166 -8.68 11.46 -12.71
C VAL A 166 -8.89 10.97 -11.27
N GLU A 167 -10.12 10.66 -10.88
CA GLU A 167 -10.44 10.13 -9.53
C GLU A 167 -9.85 8.74 -9.33
N ILE A 168 -9.95 7.87 -10.33
CA ILE A 168 -9.40 6.51 -10.30
C ILE A 168 -7.85 6.54 -10.23
N GLU A 169 -7.22 7.36 -11.07
CA GLU A 169 -5.76 7.53 -11.07
C GLU A 169 -5.25 8.06 -9.74
N ALA A 170 -5.90 9.07 -9.17
CA ALA A 170 -5.54 9.61 -7.87
C ALA A 170 -5.65 8.56 -6.75
N TRP A 171 -6.69 7.72 -6.77
CA TRP A 171 -6.87 6.64 -5.82
C TRP A 171 -5.77 5.57 -5.95
N LEU A 172 -5.49 5.13 -7.18
CA LEU A 172 -4.45 4.13 -7.46
C LEU A 172 -3.04 4.65 -7.16
N ALA A 173 -2.76 5.92 -7.49
CA ALA A 173 -1.49 6.56 -7.15
C ALA A 173 -1.24 6.61 -5.63
N ALA A 174 -2.28 6.84 -4.83
CA ALA A 174 -2.17 6.82 -3.37
C ALA A 174 -1.88 5.40 -2.80
N LEU A 175 -2.22 4.35 -3.54
CA LEU A 175 -1.93 2.96 -3.18
C LEU A 175 -0.61 2.44 -3.79
N MET A 176 0.01 3.22 -4.69
CA MET A 176 1.25 2.89 -5.39
C MET A 176 2.25 4.07 -5.33
N PRO A 177 2.60 4.57 -4.10
CA PRO A 177 3.51 5.70 -3.92
C PRO A 177 4.97 5.39 -4.27
#